data_217e408d9d0e01b20538f1fa89617a0b
#
_entry.id   217e408d9d0e01b20538f1fa89617a0b
#
_cell.length_a   1.000
_cell.length_b   1.000
_cell.length_c   1.000
_cell.angle_alpha   90.00
_cell.angle_beta   90.00
_cell.angle_gamma   90.00
#
_symmetry.space_group_name_H-M   'P 1'
#
loop_
_entity.id
_entity.type
_entity.pdbx_description
1 polymer ?
#
loop_
_entity_poly.entity_id
_entity_poly.type
_entity_poly.pdbx_seq_one_letter_code
_entity_poly.pdbx_strand_id
1 'polypeptide(L)'
;MKCKILLALLIICISCCPKAKQTNDQSQVVVTSYSSTIGEAGVAVYLPAGYATSKTDYPVLYLLHGSGDDETGWLTKGCAKAILDSLITNELCQPMIVVMPNGYLEQTGKYYPNETRLWMESTFEENFSQLIAWTEAHYRT
;
A
#
# COMPACT_ATOMS: atom_id res chain seq x y z
N MET A 1 -12.49 73.60 -12.60
CA MET A 1 -12.24 72.18 -12.97
C MET A 1 -12.24 71.33 -11.73
N LYS A 2 -13.29 70.51 -11.49
CA LYS A 2 -13.39 69.61 -10.31
C LYS A 2 -13.02 68.21 -10.73
N CYS A 3 -11.86 67.73 -10.22
CA CYS A 3 -11.40 66.38 -10.43
C CYS A 3 -12.21 65.43 -9.53
N LYS A 4 -12.98 64.54 -10.14
CA LYS A 4 -13.72 63.50 -9.40
C LYS A 4 -12.77 62.26 -9.32
N ILE A 5 -12.28 61.97 -8.13
CA ILE A 5 -11.56 60.75 -7.84
C ILE A 5 -12.59 59.64 -7.71
N LEU A 6 -12.56 58.71 -8.65
CA LEU A 6 -13.38 57.48 -8.64
C LEU A 6 -12.67 56.44 -7.80
N LEU A 7 -13.13 56.20 -6.59
CA LEU A 7 -12.59 55.18 -5.69
C LEU A 7 -13.21 53.83 -6.10
N ALA A 8 -12.44 53.01 -6.83
CA ALA A 8 -12.86 51.67 -7.16
C ALA A 8 -12.69 50.76 -5.93
N LEU A 9 -13.83 50.35 -5.35
CA LEU A 9 -13.86 49.36 -4.27
C LEU A 9 -13.54 47.98 -4.87
N LEU A 10 -12.31 47.47 -4.64
CA LEU A 10 -11.93 46.09 -5.00
C LEU A 10 -12.57 45.13 -3.98
N ILE A 11 -13.71 44.55 -4.34
CA ILE A 11 -14.31 43.48 -3.54
C ILE A 11 -13.48 42.24 -3.76
N ILE A 12 -12.62 41.93 -2.78
CA ILE A 12 -11.92 40.65 -2.69
C ILE A 12 -12.97 39.59 -2.33
N CYS A 13 -13.51 38.90 -3.33
CA CYS A 13 -14.21 37.65 -3.10
C CYS A 13 -13.21 36.64 -2.53
N ILE A 14 -13.17 36.51 -1.21
CA ILE A 14 -12.56 35.36 -0.56
C ILE A 14 -13.44 34.18 -0.94
N SER A 15 -13.04 33.50 -2.02
CA SER A 15 -13.62 32.23 -2.45
C SER A 15 -13.40 31.25 -1.28
N CYS A 16 -14.46 31.06 -0.49
CA CYS A 16 -14.50 30.02 0.52
C CYS A 16 -14.53 28.69 -0.23
N CYS A 17 -13.35 28.21 -0.63
CA CYS A 17 -13.20 26.85 -1.13
C CYS A 17 -13.59 25.95 0.05
N PRO A 18 -14.68 25.17 -0.04
CA PRO A 18 -15.01 24.24 1.02
C PRO A 18 -13.81 23.30 1.16
N LYS A 19 -13.18 23.29 2.35
CA LYS A 19 -12.20 22.24 2.67
C LYS A 19 -12.90 20.93 2.40
N ALA A 20 -12.48 20.25 1.35
CA ALA A 20 -12.94 18.90 1.06
C ALA A 20 -12.73 18.12 2.36
N LYS A 21 -13.84 17.59 2.91
CA LYS A 21 -13.79 16.69 4.05
C LYS A 21 -12.85 15.59 3.65
N GLN A 22 -11.69 15.51 4.28
CA GLN A 22 -10.72 14.42 4.06
C GLN A 22 -11.45 13.16 4.50
N THR A 23 -12.13 12.52 3.57
CA THR A 23 -12.74 11.23 3.82
C THR A 23 -11.59 10.23 3.94
N ASN A 24 -11.64 9.38 4.94
CA ASN A 24 -10.73 8.24 5.16
C ASN A 24 -10.86 7.18 4.05
N ASP A 25 -11.10 7.62 2.83
CA ASP A 25 -11.52 6.81 1.70
C ASP A 25 -10.41 6.64 0.65
N GLN A 26 -9.20 7.10 0.96
CA GLN A 26 -8.05 6.93 0.07
C GLN A 26 -7.41 5.57 0.28
N SER A 27 -6.82 5.03 -0.79
CA SER A 27 -5.99 3.84 -0.71
C SER A 27 -4.80 4.06 0.21
N GLN A 28 -4.40 3.03 0.93
CA GLN A 28 -3.31 3.08 1.91
C GLN A 28 -2.28 2.01 1.63
N VAL A 29 -1.06 2.24 2.09
CA VAL A 29 -0.01 1.22 2.19
C VAL A 29 0.41 1.11 3.65
N VAL A 30 0.37 -0.10 4.17
CA VAL A 30 0.86 -0.45 5.50
C VAL A 30 2.14 -1.25 5.32
N VAL A 31 3.26 -0.77 5.89
CA VAL A 31 4.52 -1.52 5.95
C VAL A 31 4.69 -2.02 7.37
N THR A 32 4.83 -3.32 7.53
CA THR A 32 4.89 -3.99 8.83
C THR A 32 5.72 -5.27 8.71
N SER A 33 5.68 -6.13 9.73
CA SER A 33 6.26 -7.47 9.70
C SER A 33 5.23 -8.51 10.12
N TYR A 34 5.48 -9.75 9.76
CA TYR A 34 4.77 -10.91 10.28
C TYR A 34 5.76 -11.96 10.78
N SER A 35 5.35 -12.70 11.80
CA SER A 35 6.17 -13.78 12.36
C SER A 35 5.82 -15.09 11.66
N SER A 36 6.86 -15.81 11.26
CA SER A 36 6.77 -17.17 10.75
C SER A 36 7.56 -18.14 11.64
N THR A 37 7.46 -19.44 11.40
CA THR A 37 8.23 -20.46 12.14
C THR A 37 9.73 -20.33 11.93
N ILE A 38 10.16 -19.66 10.88
CA ILE A 38 11.57 -19.48 10.53
C ILE A 38 12.09 -18.05 10.78
N GLY A 39 11.27 -17.16 11.31
CA GLY A 39 11.68 -15.80 11.69
C GLY A 39 10.66 -14.72 11.31
N GLU A 40 11.03 -13.48 11.56
CA GLU A 40 10.24 -12.32 11.12
C GLU A 40 10.56 -11.91 9.70
N ALA A 41 9.53 -11.58 8.94
CA ALA A 41 9.65 -11.07 7.58
C ALA A 41 8.89 -9.76 7.42
N GLY A 42 9.48 -8.81 6.70
CA GLY A 42 8.81 -7.59 6.29
C GLY A 42 7.67 -7.86 5.31
N VAL A 43 6.63 -7.04 5.36
CA VAL A 43 5.52 -7.10 4.42
C VAL A 43 4.95 -5.71 4.20
N ALA A 44 4.68 -5.35 2.95
CA ALA A 44 3.91 -4.17 2.61
C ALA A 44 2.54 -4.61 2.08
N VAL A 45 1.49 -3.96 2.56
CA VAL A 45 0.10 -4.27 2.20
C VAL A 45 -0.56 -3.03 1.62
N TYR A 46 -0.99 -3.11 0.38
CA TYR A 46 -1.85 -2.10 -0.24
C TYR A 46 -3.31 -2.42 0.09
N LEU A 47 -4.02 -1.41 0.57
CA LEU A 47 -5.45 -1.43 0.84
C LEU A 47 -6.15 -0.46 -0.12
N PRO A 48 -7.17 -0.89 -0.87
CA PRO A 48 -7.85 -0.03 -1.84
C PRO A 48 -8.62 1.10 -1.17
N ALA A 49 -8.95 2.13 -1.94
CA ALA A 49 -9.85 3.18 -1.49
C ALA A 49 -11.18 2.57 -1.01
N GLY A 50 -11.74 3.12 0.06
CA GLY A 50 -12.97 2.60 0.67
C GLY A 50 -12.75 1.44 1.64
N TYR A 51 -11.56 0.85 1.72
CA TYR A 51 -11.30 -0.27 2.62
C TYR A 51 -11.66 0.03 4.06
N ALA A 52 -11.32 1.19 4.60
CA ALA A 52 -11.55 1.53 6.00
C ALA A 52 -13.04 1.63 6.38
N THR A 53 -13.91 1.94 5.43
CA THR A 53 -15.35 2.16 5.63
C THR A 53 -16.21 1.00 5.16
N SER A 54 -15.70 0.17 4.26
CA SER A 54 -16.36 -1.03 3.75
C SER A 54 -16.39 -2.15 4.79
N LYS A 55 -17.36 -3.04 4.64
CA LYS A 55 -17.46 -4.31 5.39
C LYS A 55 -17.35 -5.53 4.48
N THR A 56 -17.05 -5.32 3.19
CA THR A 56 -16.91 -6.41 2.22
C THR A 56 -15.53 -7.02 2.30
N ASP A 57 -15.44 -8.28 1.94
CA ASP A 57 -14.18 -8.98 1.74
C ASP A 57 -13.58 -8.58 0.37
N TYR A 58 -12.28 -8.67 0.26
CA TYR A 58 -11.52 -8.28 -0.92
C TYR A 58 -10.68 -9.46 -1.41
N PRO A 59 -10.57 -9.66 -2.72
CA PRO A 59 -9.59 -10.60 -3.26
C PRO A 59 -8.17 -10.14 -2.93
N VAL A 60 -7.27 -11.09 -2.75
CA VAL A 60 -5.87 -10.84 -2.41
C VAL A 60 -4.96 -11.19 -3.58
N LEU A 61 -4.09 -10.26 -3.95
CA LEU A 61 -2.96 -10.50 -4.84
C LEU A 61 -1.67 -10.54 -4.01
N TYR A 62 -0.94 -11.65 -4.09
CA TYR A 62 0.42 -11.75 -3.53
C TYR A 62 1.42 -11.40 -4.62
N LEU A 63 2.15 -10.28 -4.44
CA LEU A 63 3.07 -9.72 -5.42
C LEU A 63 4.51 -9.84 -4.90
N LEU A 64 5.21 -10.87 -5.38
CA LEU A 64 6.57 -11.17 -4.96
C LEU A 64 7.57 -10.25 -5.65
N HIS A 65 8.58 -9.80 -4.91
CA HIS A 65 9.65 -8.97 -5.45
C HIS A 65 10.67 -9.78 -6.26
N GLY A 66 11.52 -9.09 -7.03
CA GLY A 66 12.62 -9.69 -7.76
C GLY A 66 13.87 -9.90 -6.90
N SER A 67 14.87 -10.60 -7.45
CA SER A 67 16.15 -10.84 -6.77
C SER A 67 16.82 -9.51 -6.36
N GLY A 68 17.26 -9.42 -5.09
CA GLY A 68 17.93 -8.25 -4.54
C GLY A 68 17.00 -7.09 -4.17
N ASP A 69 15.70 -7.32 -4.11
CA ASP A 69 14.70 -6.34 -3.67
C ASP A 69 14.08 -6.76 -2.32
N ASP A 70 13.11 -5.99 -1.83
CA ASP A 70 12.41 -6.20 -0.56
C ASP A 70 10.90 -5.94 -0.72
N GLU A 71 10.16 -5.94 0.39
CA GLU A 71 8.71 -5.68 0.41
C GLU A 71 8.31 -4.30 -0.15
N THR A 72 9.24 -3.37 -0.23
CA THR A 72 8.98 -2.00 -0.73
C THR A 72 9.32 -1.81 -2.20
N GLY A 73 9.98 -2.79 -2.83
CA GLY A 73 10.49 -2.66 -4.19
C GLY A 73 9.42 -2.34 -5.22
N TRP A 74 8.26 -2.97 -5.13
CA TRP A 74 7.13 -2.66 -6.02
C TRP A 74 6.55 -1.28 -5.79
N LEU A 75 6.65 -0.74 -4.59
CA LEU A 75 6.17 0.60 -4.25
C LEU A 75 7.13 1.67 -4.77
N THR A 76 8.44 1.48 -4.57
CA THR A 76 9.48 2.47 -4.83
C THR A 76 9.93 2.49 -6.29
N LYS A 77 10.12 1.31 -6.89
CA LYS A 77 10.60 1.13 -8.27
C LYS A 77 9.45 0.85 -9.24
N GLY A 78 8.46 0.07 -8.80
CA GLY A 78 7.33 -0.35 -9.63
C GLY A 78 6.13 0.60 -9.60
N CYS A 79 6.12 1.63 -8.76
CA CYS A 79 5.00 2.56 -8.59
C CYS A 79 3.64 1.85 -8.37
N ALA A 80 3.65 0.67 -7.73
CA ALA A 80 2.50 -0.22 -7.64
C ALA A 80 1.24 0.48 -7.09
N LYS A 81 1.40 1.31 -6.04
CA LYS A 81 0.26 2.06 -5.48
C LYS A 81 -0.42 2.94 -6.54
N ALA A 82 0.33 3.73 -7.28
CA ALA A 82 -0.22 4.65 -8.28
C ALA A 82 -0.89 3.89 -9.44
N ILE A 83 -0.31 2.76 -9.85
CA ILE A 83 -0.87 1.90 -10.89
C ILE A 83 -2.18 1.28 -10.42
N LEU A 84 -2.22 0.71 -9.21
CA LEU A 84 -3.42 0.10 -8.63
C LEU A 84 -4.53 1.14 -8.46
N ASP A 85 -4.22 2.31 -7.92
CA ASP A 85 -5.17 3.41 -7.77
C ASP A 85 -5.77 3.79 -9.13
N SER A 86 -4.93 3.90 -10.16
CA SER A 86 -5.39 4.23 -11.51
C SER A 86 -6.28 3.13 -12.11
N LEU A 87 -5.88 1.87 -12.01
CA LEU A 87 -6.63 0.74 -12.55
C LEU A 87 -8.00 0.59 -11.88
N ILE A 88 -8.05 0.70 -10.55
CA ILE A 88 -9.28 0.60 -9.77
C ILE A 88 -10.21 1.80 -10.05
N THR A 89 -9.67 3.02 -10.06
CA THR A 89 -10.46 4.23 -10.31
C THR A 89 -11.07 4.25 -11.71
N ASN A 90 -10.37 3.69 -12.71
CA ASN A 90 -10.86 3.59 -14.09
C ASN A 90 -11.66 2.29 -14.35
N GLU A 91 -12.01 1.54 -13.30
CA GLU A 91 -12.77 0.28 -13.39
C GLU A 91 -12.13 -0.78 -14.31
N LEU A 92 -10.80 -0.73 -14.48
CA LEU A 92 -10.02 -1.71 -15.24
C LEU A 92 -9.69 -2.96 -14.43
N CYS A 93 -9.76 -2.88 -13.11
CA CYS A 93 -9.74 -4.03 -12.20
C CYS A 93 -10.63 -3.77 -10.99
N GLN A 94 -11.06 -4.86 -10.35
CA GLN A 94 -11.82 -4.75 -9.10
C GLN A 94 -10.90 -4.31 -7.95
N PRO A 95 -11.44 -3.63 -6.92
CA PRO A 95 -10.69 -3.34 -5.70
C PRO A 95 -10.16 -4.63 -5.08
N MET A 96 -8.88 -4.62 -4.68
CA MET A 96 -8.20 -5.78 -4.11
C MET A 96 -7.19 -5.37 -3.06
N ILE A 97 -6.85 -6.27 -2.15
CA ILE A 97 -5.70 -6.17 -1.27
C ILE A 97 -4.47 -6.68 -2.04
N VAL A 98 -3.34 -5.97 -1.97
CA VAL A 98 -2.09 -6.48 -2.55
C VAL A 98 -1.06 -6.63 -1.43
N VAL A 99 -0.59 -7.85 -1.23
CA VAL A 99 0.40 -8.22 -0.22
C VAL A 99 1.74 -8.42 -0.90
N MET A 100 2.72 -7.63 -0.49
CA MET A 100 4.08 -7.62 -1.02
C MET A 100 5.02 -8.06 0.10
N PRO A 101 5.33 -9.36 0.22
CA PRO A 101 6.20 -9.84 1.28
C PRO A 101 7.67 -9.62 0.93
N ASN A 102 8.50 -9.46 1.97
CA ASN A 102 9.94 -9.64 1.86
C ASN A 102 10.24 -11.15 1.79
N GLY A 103 10.93 -11.59 0.74
CA GLY A 103 11.37 -12.96 0.59
C GLY A 103 12.60 -13.32 1.43
N TYR A 104 13.22 -12.33 2.06
CA TYR A 104 14.38 -12.51 2.93
C TYR A 104 13.91 -12.51 4.39
N LEU A 105 14.02 -13.66 5.02
CA LEU A 105 13.72 -13.78 6.45
C LEU A 105 14.98 -13.45 7.25
N GLU A 106 14.88 -12.51 8.16
CA GLU A 106 15.93 -12.29 9.15
C GLU A 106 15.86 -13.43 10.16
N GLN A 107 16.63 -14.47 9.93
CA GLN A 107 16.96 -15.38 11.03
C GLN A 107 17.79 -14.59 12.04
N THR A 108 17.23 -14.40 13.21
CA THR A 108 17.81 -13.81 14.42
C THR A 108 19.33 -13.60 14.34
N GLY A 109 19.77 -12.43 13.88
CA GLY A 109 21.15 -11.95 14.00
C GLY A 109 22.18 -12.53 13.02
N LYS A 110 21.79 -13.29 12.01
CA LYS A 110 22.70 -13.76 10.96
C LYS A 110 22.25 -13.23 9.61
N TYR A 111 22.96 -12.22 9.13
CA TYR A 111 22.89 -11.79 7.74
C TYR A 111 23.56 -12.87 6.86
N TYR A 112 22.77 -13.52 5.99
CA TYR A 112 23.27 -14.47 4.99
C TYR A 112 23.23 -13.83 3.60
N PRO A 113 24.27 -13.10 3.19
CA PRO A 113 24.25 -12.36 1.91
C PRO A 113 24.20 -13.25 0.67
N ASN A 114 24.47 -14.53 0.80
CA ASN A 114 24.54 -15.45 -0.36
C ASN A 114 23.59 -16.66 -0.27
N GLU A 115 22.81 -16.83 0.79
CA GLU A 115 21.96 -18.00 1.01
C GLU A 115 20.46 -17.66 1.08
N THR A 116 20.11 -16.43 0.79
CA THR A 116 18.77 -15.86 0.96
C THR A 116 17.77 -16.22 -0.14
N ARG A 117 17.90 -17.41 -0.73
CA ARG A 117 16.88 -17.93 -1.64
C ARG A 117 15.85 -18.81 -0.92
N LEU A 118 15.43 -18.41 0.27
CA LEU A 118 14.47 -19.20 1.05
C LEU A 118 13.09 -19.34 0.38
N TRP A 119 12.78 -18.48 -0.58
CA TRP A 119 11.61 -18.65 -1.45
C TRP A 119 11.72 -19.79 -2.47
N MET A 120 12.89 -20.37 -2.65
CA MET A 120 13.12 -21.43 -3.65
C MET A 120 13.43 -22.79 -3.04
N GLU A 121 13.41 -22.92 -1.71
CA GLU A 121 13.69 -24.16 -1.01
C GLU A 121 12.44 -24.76 -0.36
N SER A 122 12.58 -25.91 0.28
CA SER A 122 11.51 -26.72 0.89
C SER A 122 10.61 -25.98 1.91
N THR A 123 11.03 -24.80 2.37
CA THR A 123 10.30 -23.96 3.33
C THR A 123 9.40 -22.92 2.67
N PHE A 124 9.45 -22.76 1.33
CA PHE A 124 8.62 -21.75 0.64
C PHE A 124 7.12 -21.96 0.86
N GLU A 125 6.65 -23.18 0.68
CA GLU A 125 5.22 -23.50 0.81
C GLU A 125 4.73 -23.25 2.23
N GLU A 126 5.53 -23.62 3.23
CA GLU A 126 5.19 -23.41 4.63
C GLU A 126 5.14 -21.91 4.97
N ASN A 127 6.13 -21.14 4.57
CA ASN A 127 6.16 -19.70 4.82
C ASN A 127 5.05 -18.96 4.09
N PHE A 128 4.78 -19.34 2.86
CA PHE A 128 3.69 -18.74 2.09
C PHE A 128 2.32 -19.07 2.69
N SER A 129 2.14 -20.29 3.19
CA SER A 129 0.92 -20.67 3.92
C SER A 129 0.74 -19.85 5.19
N GLN A 130 1.81 -19.56 5.92
CA GLN A 130 1.77 -18.71 7.12
C GLN A 130 1.47 -17.25 6.77
N LEU A 131 2.04 -16.73 5.67
CA LEU A 131 1.70 -15.40 5.17
C LEU A 131 0.22 -15.29 4.80
N ILE A 132 -0.34 -16.31 4.12
CA ILE A 132 -1.77 -16.36 3.81
C ILE A 132 -2.59 -16.31 5.09
N ALA A 133 -2.31 -17.20 6.06
CA ALA A 133 -3.03 -17.25 7.32
C ALA A 133 -2.92 -15.93 8.10
N TRP A 134 -1.75 -15.30 8.11
CA TRP A 134 -1.55 -14.00 8.72
C TRP A 134 -2.40 -12.91 8.01
N THR A 135 -2.43 -12.92 6.68
CA THR A 135 -3.22 -11.97 5.89
C THR A 135 -4.71 -12.10 6.21
N GLU A 136 -5.23 -13.32 6.21
CA GLU A 136 -6.63 -13.61 6.53
C GLU A 136 -7.00 -13.23 7.97
N ALA A 137 -6.06 -13.34 8.91
CA ALA A 137 -6.28 -12.94 10.30
C ALA A 137 -6.31 -11.41 10.51
N HIS A 138 -5.68 -10.64 9.63
CA HIS A 138 -5.50 -9.19 9.81
C HIS A 138 -6.33 -8.33 8.85
N TYR A 139 -6.77 -8.89 7.74
CA TYR A 139 -7.48 -8.16 6.69
C TYR A 139 -8.77 -8.89 6.30
N ARG A 140 -9.69 -8.16 5.71
CA ARG A 140 -10.93 -8.73 5.15
C ARG A 140 -10.67 -9.32 3.77
N THR A 141 -10.57 -10.65 3.73
CA THR A 141 -10.22 -11.43 2.53
C THR A 141 -11.28 -12.45 2.20
#